data_f2d16766fd7e1c94f59694ee433f1cc7
#
_entry.id   f2d16766fd7e1c94f59694ee433f1cc7
#
_cell.length_a   1.000
_cell.length_b   1.000
_cell.length_c   1.000
_cell.angle_alpha   90.00
_cell.angle_beta   90.00
_cell.angle_gamma   90.00
#
_symmetry.space_group_name_H-M   'P 1'
#
loop_
_entity.id
_entity.type
_entity.pdbx_description
1 polymer ?
#
loop_
_entity_poly.entity_id
_entity_poly.type
_entity_poly.pdbx_seq_one_letter_code
_entity_poly.pdbx_strand_id
1 'polypeptide(L)'
;MELSLLHISTAQQAHDLLNGMGCYPVGAELMAPKAVFLAIRVKRLLPQAANILKQEMLAKGGEAAVPSGALRMEAGRVDCIVMGTVAQYTRLVDILKQQPFELSDFAKRLQLFTGLAAARPARSWFGTDADVAIGGLVDCDSRPPGVHDHAANTVGLAWNFLEERSDFLVVTGSNNSMVQDVARQLVGTAGCPVAAWVPNSQPITLAPSMPVIAQQGYGLSGTDGPVLAMCTDEGAAGLIEKLVSGGVGAERLFVTAVLHHNPSDTISGALVPVGLPRLDAVLVRQQDIAMLSMSTRVSVLTRLLDRGASVFITDAPRHVGELLDAIREDPWNSSPIRT
;
A
#
# COMPACT_ATOMS: atom_id res chain seq x y z
N MET A 1 5.38 38.14 8.02
CA MET A 1 5.63 36.78 8.54
C MET A 1 4.36 36.01 8.32
N GLU A 2 4.42 34.92 7.57
CA GLU A 2 3.28 34.05 7.27
C GLU A 2 3.55 32.68 7.84
N LEU A 3 2.51 32.00 8.30
CA LEU A 3 2.56 30.66 8.88
C LEU A 3 1.66 29.72 8.06
N SER A 4 2.17 28.57 7.71
CA SER A 4 1.41 27.50 7.06
C SER A 4 1.66 26.16 7.75
N LEU A 5 0.63 25.33 7.82
CA LEU A 5 0.75 23.97 8.34
C LEU A 5 1.14 23.05 7.20
N LEU A 6 2.21 22.26 7.40
CA LEU A 6 2.64 21.26 6.44
C LEU A 6 2.16 19.87 6.89
N HIS A 7 1.62 19.10 5.96
CA HIS A 7 1.28 17.69 6.16
C HIS A 7 2.33 16.81 5.50
N ILE A 8 3.25 16.30 6.32
CA ILE A 8 4.36 15.45 5.86
C ILE A 8 4.07 14.01 6.26
N SER A 9 3.89 13.14 5.27
CA SER A 9 3.55 11.73 5.49
C SER A 9 4.71 10.76 5.22
N THR A 10 5.76 11.20 4.51
CA THR A 10 6.93 10.34 4.21
C THR A 10 8.24 11.08 4.44
N ALA A 11 9.32 10.31 4.73
CA ALA A 11 10.66 10.88 4.86
C ALA A 11 11.16 11.48 3.54
N GLN A 12 10.78 10.92 2.39
CA GLN A 12 11.12 11.47 1.08
C GLN A 12 10.47 12.83 0.87
N GLN A 13 9.18 12.96 1.14
CA GLN A 13 8.49 14.26 1.05
C GLN A 13 9.13 15.31 1.96
N ALA A 14 9.50 14.93 3.20
CA ALA A 14 10.24 15.83 4.10
C ALA A 14 11.59 16.25 3.51
N HIS A 15 12.33 15.31 2.96
CA HIS A 15 13.64 15.54 2.35
C HIS A 15 13.54 16.52 1.16
N ASP A 16 12.56 16.32 0.28
CA ASP A 16 12.33 17.15 -0.90
C ASP A 16 11.97 18.58 -0.51
N LEU A 17 11.09 18.75 0.49
CA LEU A 17 10.74 20.06 1.04
C LEU A 17 11.96 20.78 1.64
N LEU A 18 12.77 20.08 2.42
CA LEU A 18 13.98 20.65 3.04
C LEU A 18 15.01 21.05 1.98
N ASN A 19 15.20 20.25 0.95
CA ASN A 19 16.08 20.59 -0.18
C ASN A 19 15.54 21.79 -0.97
N GLY A 20 14.24 21.85 -1.24
CA GLY A 20 13.59 22.97 -1.91
C GLY A 20 13.71 24.30 -1.14
N MET A 21 13.83 24.24 0.20
CA MET A 21 14.12 25.39 1.05
C MET A 21 15.61 25.79 1.06
N GLY A 22 16.49 25.02 0.40
CA GLY A 22 17.92 25.27 0.39
C GLY A 22 18.68 24.76 1.61
N CYS A 23 18.14 23.78 2.35
CA CYS A 23 18.86 23.13 3.44
C CYS A 23 20.09 22.38 2.90
N TYR A 24 21.14 22.31 3.73
CA TYR A 24 22.32 21.53 3.37
C TYR A 24 21.94 20.01 3.25
N PRO A 25 22.38 19.31 2.20
CA PRO A 25 21.88 17.94 1.91
C PRO A 25 22.00 16.96 3.08
N VAL A 26 23.14 16.90 3.75
CA VAL A 26 23.34 16.04 4.94
C VAL A 26 22.37 16.44 6.08
N GLY A 27 22.11 17.75 6.22
CA GLY A 27 21.12 18.24 7.19
C GLY A 27 19.70 17.80 6.83
N ALA A 28 19.32 17.83 5.55
CA ALA A 28 18.03 17.38 5.07
C ALA A 28 17.84 15.87 5.33
N GLU A 29 18.83 15.03 5.05
CA GLU A 29 18.80 13.60 5.38
C GLU A 29 18.58 13.33 6.87
N LEU A 30 19.29 14.04 7.75
CA LEU A 30 19.18 13.90 9.20
C LEU A 30 17.85 14.41 9.77
N MET A 31 17.23 15.40 9.12
CA MET A 31 15.98 16.02 9.57
C MET A 31 14.74 15.31 9.02
N ALA A 32 14.78 14.79 7.80
CA ALA A 32 13.62 14.18 7.14
C ALA A 32 12.90 13.12 8.00
N PRO A 33 13.58 12.13 8.62
CA PRO A 33 12.89 11.14 9.47
C PRO A 33 12.36 11.71 10.78
N LYS A 34 12.71 12.94 11.15
CA LYS A 34 12.17 13.64 12.32
C LYS A 34 10.87 14.39 12.03
N ALA A 35 10.59 14.68 10.76
CA ALA A 35 9.39 15.34 10.33
C ALA A 35 8.18 14.40 10.21
N VAL A 36 8.41 13.08 10.16
CA VAL A 36 7.34 12.07 10.03
C VAL A 36 7.01 11.49 11.40
N PHE A 37 5.79 11.75 11.88
CA PHE A 37 5.28 11.25 13.14
C PHE A 37 4.35 10.06 12.93
N LEU A 38 4.52 8.99 13.71
CA LEU A 38 3.72 7.78 13.67
C LEU A 38 3.10 7.50 15.04
N ALA A 39 1.82 7.13 15.05
CA ALA A 39 1.14 6.54 16.20
C ALA A 39 0.81 5.08 15.88
N ILE A 40 1.49 4.14 16.54
CA ILE A 40 1.40 2.71 16.21
C ILE A 40 0.70 1.98 17.35
N ARG A 41 -0.43 1.32 17.05
CA ARG A 41 -1.08 0.41 17.99
C ARG A 41 -0.39 -0.94 17.95
N VAL A 42 0.12 -1.38 19.09
CA VAL A 42 0.71 -2.69 19.29
C VAL A 42 -0.25 -3.54 20.10
N LYS A 43 -0.63 -4.70 19.58
CA LYS A 43 -1.61 -5.59 20.22
C LYS A 43 -0.94 -6.76 20.90
N ARG A 44 -1.53 -7.20 22.01
CA ARG A 44 -1.24 -8.47 22.69
C ARG A 44 0.21 -8.58 23.21
N LEU A 45 0.79 -7.51 23.69
CA LEU A 45 2.08 -7.54 24.40
C LEU A 45 1.93 -8.15 25.81
N LEU A 46 3.00 -8.76 26.29
CA LEU A 46 3.13 -9.05 27.73
C LEU A 46 3.23 -7.73 28.50
N PRO A 47 2.68 -7.62 29.73
CA PRO A 47 2.78 -6.39 30.56
C PRO A 47 4.20 -5.94 30.75
N GLN A 48 5.15 -6.87 30.96
CA GLN A 48 6.59 -6.59 31.09
C GLN A 48 7.14 -5.92 29.82
N ALA A 49 6.83 -6.50 28.67
CA ALA A 49 7.24 -5.97 27.36
C ALA A 49 6.65 -4.57 27.13
N ALA A 50 5.37 -4.34 27.46
CA ALA A 50 4.72 -3.06 27.33
C ALA A 50 5.36 -1.98 28.22
N ASN A 51 5.77 -2.33 29.45
CA ASN A 51 6.44 -1.41 30.36
C ASN A 51 7.87 -1.07 29.87
N ILE A 52 8.65 -2.06 29.41
CA ILE A 52 9.97 -1.83 28.83
C ILE A 52 9.84 -0.92 27.60
N LEU A 53 8.90 -1.26 26.69
CA LEU A 53 8.65 -0.49 25.48
C LEU A 53 8.31 0.98 25.80
N LYS A 54 7.49 1.21 26.82
CA LYS A 54 7.16 2.57 27.30
C LYS A 54 8.42 3.29 27.78
N GLN A 55 9.23 2.68 28.66
CA GLN A 55 10.44 3.31 29.23
C GLN A 55 11.43 3.64 28.11
N GLU A 56 11.66 2.71 27.18
CA GLU A 56 12.58 2.93 26.08
C GLU A 56 12.09 4.02 25.11
N MET A 57 10.78 4.07 24.82
CA MET A 57 10.25 5.12 23.94
C MET A 57 10.35 6.50 24.57
N LEU A 58 10.01 6.63 25.87
CA LEU A 58 10.20 7.87 26.64
C LEU A 58 11.67 8.33 26.64
N ALA A 59 12.63 7.41 26.83
CA ALA A 59 14.06 7.71 26.78
C ALA A 59 14.52 8.22 25.40
N LYS A 60 13.77 7.97 24.33
CA LYS A 60 14.05 8.50 22.97
C LYS A 60 13.28 9.81 22.68
N GLY A 61 12.53 10.32 23.66
CA GLY A 61 11.72 11.53 23.54
C GLY A 61 10.37 11.33 22.80
N GLY A 62 9.96 10.08 22.61
CA GLY A 62 8.61 9.73 22.17
C GLY A 62 7.69 9.44 23.34
N GLU A 63 6.54 8.82 23.12
CA GLU A 63 5.56 8.49 24.15
C GLU A 63 4.99 7.07 23.92
N ALA A 64 4.53 6.42 25.00
CA ALA A 64 3.74 5.20 24.89
C ALA A 64 2.62 5.15 25.95
N ALA A 65 1.39 5.04 25.46
CA ALA A 65 0.22 4.84 26.28
C ALA A 65 0.04 3.34 26.56
N VAL A 66 0.11 2.94 27.81
CA VAL A 66 -0.14 1.56 28.28
C VAL A 66 -1.29 1.56 29.30
N PRO A 67 -2.13 0.51 29.31
CA PRO A 67 -3.20 0.38 30.30
C PRO A 67 -2.65 0.31 31.74
N SER A 68 -3.41 0.82 32.71
CA SER A 68 -3.03 0.81 34.13
C SER A 68 -2.77 -0.60 34.67
N GLY A 69 -3.51 -1.60 34.21
CA GLY A 69 -3.30 -3.01 34.56
C GLY A 69 -1.94 -3.57 34.13
N ALA A 70 -1.34 -3.02 33.07
CA ALA A 70 0.01 -3.41 32.64
C ALA A 70 1.07 -2.99 33.67
N LEU A 71 0.93 -1.81 34.27
CA LEU A 71 1.85 -1.30 35.31
C LEU A 71 1.81 -2.15 36.57
N ARG A 72 0.64 -2.68 36.91
CA ARG A 72 0.45 -3.54 38.09
C ARG A 72 0.75 -5.02 37.86
N MET A 73 1.05 -5.43 36.63
CA MET A 73 1.21 -6.81 36.22
C MET A 73 -0.03 -7.70 36.49
N GLU A 74 -1.19 -7.10 36.60
CA GLU A 74 -2.47 -7.76 36.89
C GLU A 74 -3.19 -8.22 35.61
N ALA A 75 -2.83 -7.64 34.47
CA ALA A 75 -3.42 -7.96 33.18
C ALA A 75 -2.72 -9.15 32.51
N GLY A 76 -3.46 -9.87 31.68
CA GLY A 76 -2.86 -10.79 30.70
C GLY A 76 -2.09 -10.03 29.61
N ARG A 77 -2.29 -10.37 28.34
CA ARG A 77 -1.71 -9.58 27.24
C ARG A 77 -2.44 -8.26 27.06
N VAL A 78 -1.73 -7.18 26.83
CA VAL A 78 -2.24 -5.82 26.72
C VAL A 78 -1.98 -5.19 25.36
N ASP A 79 -2.83 -4.25 24.97
CA ASP A 79 -2.60 -3.38 23.83
C ASP A 79 -1.98 -2.06 24.33
N CYS A 80 -1.09 -1.47 23.54
CA CYS A 80 -0.55 -0.14 23.78
C CYS A 80 -0.49 0.69 22.51
N ILE A 81 -0.33 2.01 22.64
CA ILE A 81 -0.08 2.92 21.54
C ILE A 81 1.28 3.56 21.75
N VAL A 82 2.17 3.39 20.79
CA VAL A 82 3.50 4.00 20.76
C VAL A 82 3.47 5.17 19.80
N MET A 83 4.03 6.31 20.19
CA MET A 83 3.95 7.58 19.47
C MET A 83 5.32 8.24 19.38
N GLY A 84 5.72 8.59 18.16
CA GLY A 84 6.98 9.27 17.94
C GLY A 84 7.32 9.44 16.48
N THR A 85 8.45 10.08 16.21
CA THR A 85 8.96 10.25 14.85
C THR A 85 9.67 8.98 14.36
N VAL A 86 9.80 8.84 13.05
CA VAL A 86 10.55 7.73 12.43
C VAL A 86 11.97 7.64 12.99
N ALA A 87 12.65 8.78 13.21
CA ALA A 87 13.97 8.81 13.80
C ALA A 87 13.99 8.27 15.26
N GLN A 88 12.93 8.47 16.02
CA GLN A 88 12.81 7.92 17.37
C GLN A 88 12.57 6.41 17.35
N TYR A 89 11.72 5.95 16.42
CA TYR A 89 11.51 4.51 16.20
C TYR A 89 12.77 3.78 15.76
N THR A 90 13.59 4.37 14.89
CA THR A 90 14.87 3.76 14.48
C THR A 90 15.76 3.50 15.71
N ARG A 91 15.91 4.51 16.59
CA ARG A 91 16.70 4.36 17.84
C ARG A 91 16.06 3.41 18.84
N LEU A 92 14.73 3.33 18.87
CA LEU A 92 13.99 2.38 19.71
C LEU A 92 14.25 0.94 19.27
N VAL A 93 14.16 0.66 17.97
CA VAL A 93 14.41 -0.66 17.40
C VAL A 93 15.77 -1.23 17.80
N ASP A 94 16.81 -0.41 17.75
CA ASP A 94 18.19 -0.87 18.08
C ASP A 94 18.30 -1.32 19.54
N ILE A 95 17.62 -0.66 20.46
CA ILE A 95 17.59 -1.06 21.86
C ILE A 95 16.70 -2.29 22.09
N LEU A 96 15.53 -2.34 21.45
CA LEU A 96 14.58 -3.45 21.63
C LEU A 96 15.14 -4.79 21.14
N LYS A 97 16.06 -4.80 20.17
CA LYS A 97 16.75 -6.01 19.71
C LYS A 97 17.49 -6.75 20.84
N GLN A 98 17.86 -6.05 21.91
CA GLN A 98 18.60 -6.56 23.07
C GLN A 98 17.69 -6.83 24.28
N GLN A 99 16.39 -6.54 24.18
CA GLN A 99 15.46 -6.67 25.29
C GLN A 99 14.78 -8.04 25.34
N PRO A 100 14.44 -8.55 26.54
CA PRO A 100 13.71 -9.79 26.75
C PRO A 100 12.21 -9.68 26.40
N PHE A 101 11.44 -10.70 26.73
CA PHE A 101 9.97 -10.74 26.63
C PHE A 101 9.41 -10.50 25.22
N GLU A 102 9.90 -11.21 24.22
CA GLU A 102 9.47 -11.12 22.82
C GLU A 102 9.85 -9.79 22.12
N LEU A 103 10.53 -8.86 22.82
CA LEU A 103 10.84 -7.52 22.27
C LEU A 103 11.88 -7.56 21.16
N SER A 104 12.78 -8.54 21.14
CA SER A 104 13.75 -8.69 20.05
C SER A 104 13.06 -9.04 18.73
N ASP A 105 12.06 -9.94 18.73
CA ASP A 105 11.29 -10.27 17.52
C ASP A 105 10.31 -9.16 17.16
N PHE A 106 9.73 -8.51 18.16
CA PHE A 106 8.92 -7.31 17.93
C PHE A 106 9.75 -6.19 17.28
N ALA A 107 11.01 -5.99 17.67
CA ALA A 107 11.90 -4.99 17.07
C ALA A 107 12.06 -5.18 15.54
N LYS A 108 12.21 -6.42 15.08
CA LYS A 108 12.29 -6.74 13.64
C LYS A 108 11.02 -6.32 12.89
N ARG A 109 9.84 -6.66 13.45
CA ARG A 109 8.53 -6.27 12.89
C ARG A 109 8.33 -4.76 12.93
N LEU A 110 8.72 -4.11 14.01
CA LEU A 110 8.64 -2.66 14.15
C LEU A 110 9.54 -1.94 13.13
N GLN A 111 10.75 -2.44 12.91
CA GLN A 111 11.67 -1.91 11.90
C GLN A 111 11.08 -1.99 10.49
N LEU A 112 10.50 -3.15 10.13
CA LEU A 112 9.82 -3.34 8.87
C LEU A 112 8.63 -2.38 8.73
N PHE A 113 7.77 -2.33 9.75
CA PHE A 113 6.56 -1.51 9.75
C PHE A 113 6.89 -0.02 9.61
N THR A 114 7.82 0.51 10.38
CA THR A 114 8.23 1.91 10.33
C THR A 114 8.97 2.27 9.04
N GLY A 115 9.79 1.35 8.51
CA GLY A 115 10.43 1.50 7.21
C GLY A 115 9.43 1.64 6.08
N LEU A 116 8.41 0.79 6.05
CA LEU A 116 7.33 0.86 5.07
C LEU A 116 6.47 2.13 5.25
N ALA A 117 6.17 2.54 6.49
CA ALA A 117 5.41 3.76 6.74
C ALA A 117 6.17 5.03 6.34
N ALA A 118 7.50 5.01 6.41
CA ALA A 118 8.35 6.15 6.07
C ALA A 118 8.71 6.26 4.58
N ALA A 119 8.55 5.19 3.81
CA ALA A 119 8.86 5.12 2.38
C ALA A 119 7.58 4.97 1.55
N ARG A 120 7.61 5.44 0.31
CA ARG A 120 6.57 5.16 -0.70
C ARG A 120 7.21 4.75 -2.01
N PRO A 121 6.63 3.76 -2.70
CA PRO A 121 7.11 3.38 -4.02
C PRO A 121 6.76 4.46 -5.05
N ALA A 122 7.61 4.62 -6.08
CA ALA A 122 7.40 5.59 -7.14
C ALA A 122 6.34 5.10 -8.13
N ARG A 123 5.40 5.95 -8.49
CA ARG A 123 4.36 5.66 -9.51
C ARG A 123 4.91 5.54 -10.92
N SER A 124 6.06 6.13 -11.18
CA SER A 124 6.77 6.01 -12.48
C SER A 124 7.01 4.55 -12.91
N TRP A 125 6.95 3.59 -11.97
CA TRP A 125 6.95 2.17 -12.29
C TRP A 125 5.79 1.72 -13.21
N PHE A 126 4.68 2.46 -13.21
CA PHE A 126 3.51 2.20 -14.06
C PHE A 126 3.46 3.08 -15.31
N GLY A 127 4.58 3.73 -15.66
CA GLY A 127 4.68 4.54 -16.87
C GLY A 127 3.96 5.90 -16.80
N THR A 128 3.57 6.35 -15.62
CA THR A 128 2.88 7.63 -15.43
C THR A 128 3.55 8.51 -14.40
N ASP A 129 3.57 9.81 -14.65
CA ASP A 129 3.97 10.86 -13.70
C ASP A 129 2.75 11.48 -12.99
N ALA A 130 1.54 11.01 -13.31
CA ALA A 130 0.32 11.49 -12.66
C ALA A 130 0.27 11.15 -11.16
N ASP A 131 -0.51 11.90 -10.39
CA ASP A 131 -0.68 11.67 -8.95
C ASP A 131 -1.32 10.31 -8.62
N VAL A 132 -2.06 9.76 -9.57
CA VAL A 132 -2.71 8.45 -9.46
C VAL A 132 -2.48 7.67 -10.75
N ALA A 133 -2.06 6.41 -10.62
CA ALA A 133 -1.99 5.45 -11.71
C ALA A 133 -3.25 4.57 -11.74
N ILE A 134 -3.78 4.31 -12.93
CA ILE A 134 -4.95 3.45 -13.15
C ILE A 134 -4.52 2.22 -13.94
N GLY A 135 -4.73 1.04 -13.37
CA GLY A 135 -4.51 -0.25 -14.01
C GLY A 135 -5.81 -0.88 -14.51
N GLY A 136 -5.86 -1.25 -15.78
CA GLY A 136 -6.97 -2.01 -16.35
C GLY A 136 -6.90 -3.48 -15.94
N LEU A 137 -7.92 -4.00 -15.24
CA LEU A 137 -8.04 -5.39 -14.82
C LEU A 137 -8.71 -6.21 -15.93
N VAL A 138 -7.92 -6.93 -16.70
CA VAL A 138 -8.38 -7.77 -17.81
C VAL A 138 -8.62 -9.19 -17.29
N ASP A 139 -9.89 -9.57 -17.15
CA ASP A 139 -10.29 -10.89 -16.63
C ASP A 139 -10.50 -11.89 -17.76
N CYS A 140 -9.61 -12.88 -17.84
CA CYS A 140 -9.67 -13.97 -18.82
C CYS A 140 -10.86 -14.92 -18.60
N ASP A 141 -11.50 -14.93 -17.45
CA ASP A 141 -12.67 -15.78 -17.17
C ASP A 141 -13.98 -15.11 -17.61
N SER A 142 -13.95 -13.79 -17.85
CA SER A 142 -15.12 -13.04 -18.30
C SER A 142 -15.49 -13.40 -19.75
N ARG A 143 -16.62 -14.08 -19.94
CA ARG A 143 -17.13 -14.51 -21.24
C ARG A 143 -18.29 -13.65 -21.72
N PRO A 144 -18.09 -12.81 -22.73
CA PRO A 144 -19.23 -12.26 -23.46
C PRO A 144 -19.99 -13.39 -24.20
N PRO A 145 -21.33 -13.35 -24.21
CA PRO A 145 -22.12 -14.36 -24.95
C PRO A 145 -21.77 -14.34 -26.46
N GLY A 146 -21.48 -15.54 -27.04
CA GLY A 146 -21.29 -15.68 -28.49
C GLY A 146 -19.87 -15.52 -29.00
N VAL A 147 -18.84 -15.38 -28.14
CA VAL A 147 -17.44 -15.27 -28.56
C VAL A 147 -16.79 -16.65 -28.62
N HIS A 148 -16.26 -17.01 -29.80
CA HIS A 148 -15.58 -18.29 -30.04
C HIS A 148 -14.07 -18.23 -29.76
N ASP A 149 -13.41 -17.08 -29.99
CA ASP A 149 -11.98 -16.89 -29.68
C ASP A 149 -11.83 -16.05 -28.42
N HIS A 150 -11.53 -16.75 -27.34
CA HIS A 150 -11.44 -16.17 -26.02
C HIS A 150 -10.19 -15.29 -25.83
N ALA A 151 -9.05 -15.72 -26.38
CA ALA A 151 -7.79 -14.98 -26.23
C ALA A 151 -7.82 -13.68 -27.04
N ALA A 152 -8.28 -13.71 -28.29
CA ALA A 152 -8.39 -12.52 -29.11
C ALA A 152 -9.37 -11.48 -28.51
N ASN A 153 -10.48 -11.94 -27.94
CA ASN A 153 -11.43 -11.04 -27.27
C ASN A 153 -10.84 -10.40 -26.00
N THR A 154 -10.09 -11.16 -25.21
CA THR A 154 -9.41 -10.68 -24.00
C THR A 154 -8.34 -9.63 -24.34
N VAL A 155 -7.59 -9.84 -25.42
CA VAL A 155 -6.63 -8.86 -25.94
C VAL A 155 -7.35 -7.60 -26.43
N GLY A 156 -8.50 -7.73 -27.12
CA GLY A 156 -9.33 -6.61 -27.54
C GLY A 156 -9.83 -5.77 -26.35
N LEU A 157 -10.25 -6.41 -25.26
CA LEU A 157 -10.65 -5.75 -24.04
C LEU A 157 -9.48 -4.95 -23.40
N ALA A 158 -8.28 -5.53 -23.42
CA ALA A 158 -7.08 -4.84 -22.93
C ALA A 158 -6.82 -3.54 -23.72
N TRP A 159 -6.99 -3.55 -25.04
CA TRP A 159 -6.84 -2.36 -25.86
C TRP A 159 -7.89 -1.29 -25.54
N ASN A 160 -9.15 -1.69 -25.31
CA ASN A 160 -10.19 -0.76 -24.88
C ASN A 160 -9.83 -0.07 -23.56
N PHE A 161 -9.26 -0.81 -22.60
CA PHE A 161 -8.84 -0.23 -21.33
C PHE A 161 -7.69 0.78 -21.48
N LEU A 162 -6.76 0.56 -22.40
CA LEU A 162 -5.71 1.54 -22.71
C LEU A 162 -6.29 2.81 -23.35
N GLU A 163 -7.28 2.69 -24.23
CA GLU A 163 -8.02 3.83 -24.79
C GLU A 163 -8.88 4.55 -23.72
N GLU A 164 -9.34 3.80 -22.73
CA GLU A 164 -10.18 4.29 -21.64
C GLU A 164 -9.42 4.84 -20.44
N ARG A 165 -8.11 5.09 -20.52
CA ARG A 165 -7.35 5.72 -19.42
C ARG A 165 -6.55 4.80 -18.50
N SER A 166 -6.20 3.60 -18.92
CA SER A 166 -5.28 2.76 -18.14
C SER A 166 -3.82 3.10 -18.44
N ASP A 167 -3.03 3.29 -17.39
CA ASP A 167 -1.58 3.48 -17.47
C ASP A 167 -0.85 2.15 -17.59
N PHE A 168 -1.42 1.07 -17.08
CA PHE A 168 -0.89 -0.29 -17.12
C PHE A 168 -2.02 -1.33 -17.14
N LEU A 169 -1.67 -2.59 -17.35
CA LEU A 169 -2.63 -3.69 -17.42
C LEU A 169 -2.34 -4.77 -16.38
N VAL A 170 -3.38 -5.37 -15.85
CA VAL A 170 -3.33 -6.57 -15.01
C VAL A 170 -4.19 -7.64 -15.64
N VAL A 171 -3.57 -8.70 -16.15
CA VAL A 171 -4.26 -9.85 -16.71
C VAL A 171 -4.50 -10.88 -15.62
N THR A 172 -5.75 -11.25 -15.39
CA THR A 172 -6.15 -12.21 -14.35
C THR A 172 -7.05 -13.31 -14.90
N GLY A 173 -7.23 -14.38 -14.14
CA GLY A 173 -8.12 -15.49 -14.47
C GLY A 173 -7.80 -16.74 -13.68
N SER A 174 -8.60 -17.78 -13.81
CA SER A 174 -8.41 -19.08 -13.13
C SER A 174 -7.41 -19.99 -13.87
N ASN A 175 -7.26 -19.82 -15.19
CA ASN A 175 -6.37 -20.63 -16.03
C ASN A 175 -4.99 -19.97 -16.19
N ASN A 176 -3.97 -20.54 -15.53
CA ASN A 176 -2.61 -20.02 -15.52
C ASN A 176 -1.98 -19.93 -16.92
N SER A 177 -2.16 -20.95 -17.78
CA SER A 177 -1.63 -20.94 -19.15
C SER A 177 -2.23 -19.80 -19.95
N MET A 178 -3.55 -19.66 -19.94
CA MET A 178 -4.25 -18.60 -20.66
C MET A 178 -3.84 -17.20 -20.21
N VAL A 179 -3.77 -16.98 -18.87
CA VAL A 179 -3.34 -15.70 -18.32
C VAL A 179 -1.92 -15.37 -18.78
N GLN A 180 -1.00 -16.33 -18.74
CA GLN A 180 0.37 -16.12 -19.19
C GLN A 180 0.46 -15.84 -20.69
N ASP A 181 -0.30 -16.54 -21.53
CA ASP A 181 -0.25 -16.38 -22.98
C ASP A 181 -0.79 -15.01 -23.39
N VAL A 182 -1.94 -14.59 -22.84
CA VAL A 182 -2.50 -13.25 -23.06
C VAL A 182 -1.55 -12.16 -22.55
N ALA A 183 -1.01 -12.31 -21.35
CA ALA A 183 -0.10 -11.32 -20.79
C ALA A 183 1.20 -11.18 -21.59
N ARG A 184 1.81 -12.29 -22.08
CA ARG A 184 3.00 -12.24 -22.94
C ARG A 184 2.71 -11.55 -24.27
N GLN A 185 1.55 -11.78 -24.86
CA GLN A 185 1.15 -11.11 -26.10
C GLN A 185 1.02 -9.60 -25.87
N LEU A 186 0.45 -9.17 -24.75
CA LEU A 186 0.30 -7.75 -24.40
C LEU A 186 1.64 -7.07 -24.09
N VAL A 187 2.57 -7.74 -23.38
CA VAL A 187 3.92 -7.19 -23.14
C VAL A 187 4.62 -6.76 -24.43
N GLY A 188 4.44 -7.52 -25.51
CA GLY A 188 5.06 -7.20 -26.81
C GLY A 188 4.36 -6.10 -27.59
N THR A 189 3.12 -5.75 -27.26
CA THR A 189 2.25 -4.90 -28.11
C THR A 189 1.66 -3.70 -27.41
N ALA A 190 1.34 -3.76 -26.13
CA ALA A 190 0.57 -2.72 -25.44
C ALA A 190 1.34 -1.41 -25.18
N GLY A 191 2.68 -1.42 -25.19
CA GLY A 191 3.49 -0.23 -24.95
C GLY A 191 3.42 0.31 -23.51
N CYS A 192 2.80 -0.44 -22.60
CA CYS A 192 2.66 -0.11 -21.17
C CYS A 192 3.11 -1.29 -20.30
N PRO A 193 3.33 -1.09 -18.97
CA PRO A 193 3.59 -2.18 -18.05
C PRO A 193 2.43 -3.17 -17.98
N VAL A 194 2.74 -4.47 -17.95
CA VAL A 194 1.76 -5.56 -17.86
C VAL A 194 2.11 -6.48 -16.70
N ALA A 195 1.14 -6.75 -15.83
CA ALA A 195 1.22 -7.77 -14.79
C ALA A 195 0.32 -8.97 -15.12
N ALA A 196 0.70 -10.15 -14.69
CA ALA A 196 -0.13 -11.35 -14.73
C ALA A 196 -0.44 -11.83 -13.32
N TRP A 197 -1.69 -12.17 -13.05
CA TRP A 197 -2.12 -12.62 -11.74
C TRP A 197 -3.15 -13.74 -11.82
N VAL A 198 -2.80 -14.86 -11.21
CA VAL A 198 -3.73 -15.97 -10.99
C VAL A 198 -3.93 -16.07 -9.47
N PRO A 199 -5.15 -15.87 -8.96
CA PRO A 199 -5.43 -15.96 -7.52
C PRO A 199 -4.96 -17.28 -6.91
N ASN A 200 -4.36 -17.19 -5.72
CA ASN A 200 -3.84 -18.34 -4.95
C ASN A 200 -2.73 -19.16 -5.65
N SER A 201 -2.11 -18.62 -6.70
CA SER A 201 -0.97 -19.22 -7.38
C SER A 201 0.36 -18.54 -7.04
N GLN A 202 1.46 -19.10 -7.56
CA GLN A 202 2.76 -18.44 -7.51
C GLN A 202 2.77 -17.16 -8.34
N PRO A 203 3.53 -16.14 -7.94
CA PRO A 203 3.72 -14.93 -8.72
C PRO A 203 4.26 -15.23 -10.13
N ILE A 204 3.72 -14.54 -11.12
CA ILE A 204 4.13 -14.68 -12.52
C ILE A 204 5.02 -13.49 -12.87
N THR A 205 6.27 -13.77 -13.25
CA THR A 205 7.21 -12.76 -13.78
C THR A 205 7.19 -12.84 -15.30
N LEU A 206 6.70 -11.80 -15.97
CA LEU A 206 6.66 -11.72 -17.44
C LEU A 206 7.99 -11.26 -18.03
N ALA A 207 8.60 -10.23 -17.40
CA ALA A 207 9.96 -9.74 -17.67
C ALA A 207 10.52 -9.10 -16.37
N PRO A 208 11.84 -8.92 -16.23
CA PRO A 208 12.45 -8.43 -15.00
C PRO A 208 11.91 -7.08 -14.53
N SER A 209 11.62 -6.14 -15.43
CA SER A 209 11.11 -4.79 -15.12
C SER A 209 9.59 -4.72 -15.01
N MET A 210 8.86 -5.77 -15.36
CA MET A 210 7.39 -5.74 -15.32
C MET A 210 6.85 -5.88 -13.90
N PRO A 211 5.64 -5.34 -13.63
CA PRO A 211 4.99 -5.50 -12.33
C PRO A 211 4.71 -6.98 -12.02
N VAL A 212 4.92 -7.36 -10.77
CA VAL A 212 4.59 -8.71 -10.28
C VAL A 212 3.56 -8.59 -9.17
N ILE A 213 2.54 -9.44 -9.21
CA ILE A 213 1.52 -9.51 -8.17
C ILE A 213 1.80 -10.72 -7.28
N ALA A 214 1.95 -10.47 -5.98
CA ALA A 214 2.19 -11.47 -4.95
C ALA A 214 1.01 -11.51 -3.97
N GLN A 215 0.34 -12.64 -3.86
CA GLN A 215 -0.73 -12.89 -2.88
C GLN A 215 -0.26 -13.82 -1.76
N GLN A 216 0.73 -14.65 -2.03
CA GLN A 216 1.37 -15.54 -1.07
C GLN A 216 2.88 -15.30 -1.06
N GLY A 217 3.52 -15.52 0.10
CA GLY A 217 4.94 -15.22 0.30
C GLY A 217 5.88 -16.21 -0.38
N TYR A 218 5.86 -16.27 -1.69
CA TYR A 218 6.87 -17.00 -2.49
C TYR A 218 8.07 -16.10 -2.78
N GLY A 219 9.24 -16.70 -2.87
CA GLY A 219 10.46 -15.97 -3.28
C GLY A 219 10.30 -15.39 -4.68
N LEU A 220 10.55 -14.10 -4.82
CA LEU A 220 10.55 -13.40 -6.10
C LEU A 220 12.00 -13.33 -6.59
N SER A 221 12.42 -14.31 -7.38
CA SER A 221 13.73 -14.29 -8.03
C SER A 221 13.62 -13.73 -9.45
N GLY A 222 14.58 -12.87 -9.84
CA GLY A 222 14.71 -12.38 -11.22
C GLY A 222 13.72 -11.26 -11.60
N THR A 223 13.17 -10.54 -10.64
CA THR A 223 12.37 -9.32 -10.89
C THR A 223 13.02 -8.09 -10.26
N ASP A 224 13.15 -7.03 -11.05
CA ASP A 224 13.58 -5.69 -10.65
C ASP A 224 12.42 -4.69 -10.70
N GLY A 225 11.26 -5.09 -11.22
CA GLY A 225 10.05 -4.30 -11.32
C GLY A 225 9.29 -4.12 -10.00
N PRO A 226 8.18 -3.38 -10.00
CA PRO A 226 7.35 -3.17 -8.83
C PRO A 226 6.64 -4.46 -8.40
N VAL A 227 6.45 -4.63 -7.10
CA VAL A 227 5.75 -5.76 -6.49
C VAL A 227 4.48 -5.28 -5.82
N LEU A 228 3.33 -5.71 -6.34
CA LEU A 228 2.02 -5.45 -5.74
C LEU A 228 1.68 -6.61 -4.78
N ALA A 229 1.82 -6.37 -3.49
CA ALA A 229 1.44 -7.34 -2.47
C ALA A 229 -0.06 -7.28 -2.21
N MET A 230 -0.80 -8.27 -2.70
CA MET A 230 -2.26 -8.38 -2.53
C MET A 230 -2.59 -8.80 -1.10
N CYS A 231 -2.95 -7.85 -0.28
CA CYS A 231 -3.26 -8.03 1.13
C CYS A 231 -4.76 -8.24 1.33
N THR A 232 -5.14 -9.47 1.62
CA THR A 232 -6.50 -9.84 2.03
C THR A 232 -6.45 -10.24 3.50
N ASP A 233 -6.93 -9.42 4.42
CA ASP A 233 -7.12 -9.72 5.84
C ASP A 233 -5.85 -10.01 6.70
N GLU A 234 -5.95 -10.95 7.63
CA GLU A 234 -4.97 -11.20 8.70
C GLU A 234 -3.58 -11.66 8.21
N GLY A 235 -3.46 -12.13 6.97
CA GLY A 235 -2.20 -12.59 6.36
C GLY A 235 -1.28 -11.49 5.85
N ALA A 236 -1.76 -10.25 5.75
CA ALA A 236 -1.06 -9.14 5.10
C ALA A 236 0.35 -8.86 5.68
N ALA A 237 0.46 -8.80 7.00
CA ALA A 237 1.75 -8.55 7.66
C ALA A 237 2.76 -9.67 7.38
N GLY A 238 2.32 -10.92 7.40
CA GLY A 238 3.16 -12.08 7.09
C GLY A 238 3.61 -12.14 5.63
N LEU A 239 2.76 -11.74 4.69
CA LEU A 239 3.12 -11.61 3.28
C LEU A 239 4.21 -10.56 3.10
N ILE A 240 4.01 -9.36 3.65
CA ILE A 240 4.97 -8.25 3.57
C ILE A 240 6.32 -8.65 4.20
N GLU A 241 6.30 -9.28 5.37
CA GLU A 241 7.52 -9.75 6.05
C GLU A 241 8.30 -10.75 5.18
N LYS A 242 7.61 -11.68 4.53
CA LYS A 242 8.25 -12.64 3.61
C LYS A 242 8.81 -11.99 2.36
N LEU A 243 8.12 -11.02 1.77
CA LEU A 243 8.58 -10.31 0.58
C LEU A 243 9.84 -9.49 0.88
N VAL A 244 9.84 -8.73 1.98
CA VAL A 244 10.99 -7.91 2.36
C VAL A 244 12.18 -8.78 2.81
N SER A 245 11.97 -9.84 3.57
CA SER A 245 13.04 -10.79 3.91
C SER A 245 13.57 -11.56 2.70
N GLY A 246 12.75 -11.71 1.65
CA GLY A 246 13.13 -12.22 0.33
C GLY A 246 13.87 -11.22 -0.57
N GLY A 247 14.15 -10.00 -0.08
CA GLY A 247 14.94 -8.99 -0.80
C GLY A 247 14.13 -7.96 -1.59
N VAL A 248 12.80 -7.89 -1.42
CA VAL A 248 11.99 -6.83 -2.04
C VAL A 248 12.17 -5.52 -1.26
N GLY A 249 12.75 -4.51 -1.90
CA GLY A 249 12.94 -3.19 -1.29
C GLY A 249 11.60 -2.45 -1.09
N ALA A 250 11.53 -1.59 -0.08
CA ALA A 250 10.32 -0.84 0.26
C ALA A 250 9.88 0.12 -0.88
N GLU A 251 10.84 0.59 -1.68
CA GLU A 251 10.64 1.48 -2.84
C GLU A 251 9.98 0.78 -4.03
N ARG A 252 9.97 -0.56 -4.04
CA ARG A 252 9.36 -1.39 -5.09
C ARG A 252 8.08 -2.08 -4.63
N LEU A 253 7.82 -2.10 -3.33
CA LEU A 253 6.71 -2.82 -2.73
C LEU A 253 5.46 -1.93 -2.64
N PHE A 254 4.41 -2.30 -3.35
CA PHE A 254 3.09 -1.68 -3.28
C PHE A 254 2.18 -2.52 -2.39
N VAL A 255 1.82 -2.00 -1.25
CA VAL A 255 0.85 -2.63 -0.36
C VAL A 255 -0.55 -2.42 -0.96
N THR A 256 -1.14 -3.50 -1.45
CA THR A 256 -2.37 -3.48 -2.24
C THR A 256 -3.53 -4.07 -1.44
N ALA A 257 -4.59 -3.30 -1.22
CA ALA A 257 -5.84 -3.80 -0.65
C ALA A 257 -6.81 -4.22 -1.74
N VAL A 258 -7.65 -5.21 -1.44
CA VAL A 258 -8.78 -5.59 -2.29
C VAL A 258 -10.05 -5.04 -1.66
N LEU A 259 -10.79 -4.25 -2.45
CA LEU A 259 -12.08 -3.74 -2.04
C LEU A 259 -13.12 -4.87 -2.16
N HIS A 260 -13.71 -5.28 -1.06
CA HIS A 260 -14.84 -6.20 -1.06
C HIS A 260 -16.07 -5.47 -0.51
N HIS A 261 -17.15 -5.49 -1.25
CA HIS A 261 -18.44 -5.06 -0.74
C HIS A 261 -19.10 -6.21 0.02
N ASN A 262 -19.19 -6.06 1.35
CA ASN A 262 -20.05 -6.94 2.14
C ASN A 262 -21.35 -6.19 2.43
N PRO A 263 -22.52 -6.69 1.94
CA PRO A 263 -23.81 -6.02 2.12
C PRO A 263 -24.21 -5.83 3.60
N SER A 264 -23.62 -6.58 4.52
CA SER A 264 -23.86 -6.50 5.96
C SER A 264 -23.02 -5.44 6.68
N ASP A 265 -21.97 -4.94 6.07
CA ASP A 265 -21.10 -3.95 6.70
C ASP A 265 -21.53 -2.54 6.29
N THR A 266 -21.98 -1.77 7.26
CA THR A 266 -22.07 -0.31 7.11
C THR A 266 -20.70 0.22 6.71
N ILE A 267 -20.64 0.88 5.57
CA ILE A 267 -19.49 1.37 4.78
C ILE A 267 -18.34 2.04 5.58
N SER A 268 -18.45 2.15 6.89
CA SER A 268 -17.57 2.96 7.73
C SER A 268 -16.26 2.29 8.17
N GLY A 269 -16.06 0.99 8.02
CA GLY A 269 -14.94 0.31 8.67
C GLY A 269 -14.17 -0.75 7.90
N ALA A 270 -14.75 -1.36 6.89
CA ALA A 270 -14.30 -2.69 6.42
C ALA A 270 -13.30 -2.70 5.25
N LEU A 271 -12.97 -1.59 4.66
CA LEU A 271 -12.36 -1.58 3.32
C LEU A 271 -10.83 -1.53 3.26
N VAL A 272 -10.16 -1.32 4.38
CA VAL A 272 -8.70 -1.38 4.41
C VAL A 272 -8.28 -2.33 5.52
N PRO A 273 -7.51 -3.37 5.23
CA PRO A 273 -7.04 -4.30 6.25
C PRO A 273 -6.41 -3.55 7.44
N VAL A 274 -6.91 -3.82 8.64
CA VAL A 274 -6.41 -3.20 9.86
C VAL A 274 -4.99 -3.71 10.11
N GLY A 275 -4.03 -2.82 10.31
CA GLY A 275 -2.66 -3.19 10.64
C GLY A 275 -1.68 -3.09 9.47
N LEU A 276 -2.09 -2.58 8.32
CA LEU A 276 -1.14 -2.24 7.25
C LEU A 276 -0.41 -0.94 7.60
N PRO A 277 0.94 -0.88 7.41
CA PRO A 277 1.74 0.31 7.69
C PRO A 277 1.43 1.46 6.73
N ARG A 278 0.97 1.15 5.53
CA ARG A 278 0.58 2.08 4.46
C ARG A 278 -0.37 1.38 3.50
N LEU A 279 -1.02 2.16 2.65
CA LEU A 279 -1.81 1.70 1.51
C LEU A 279 -1.27 2.40 0.28
N ASP A 280 -0.85 1.64 -0.72
CA ASP A 280 -0.27 2.20 -1.96
C ASP A 280 -1.18 1.94 -3.15
N ALA A 281 -1.80 0.76 -3.21
CA ALA A 281 -2.66 0.35 -4.31
C ALA A 281 -3.98 -0.25 -3.81
N VAL A 282 -5.02 -0.15 -4.63
CA VAL A 282 -6.34 -0.74 -4.34
C VAL A 282 -6.87 -1.41 -5.59
N LEU A 283 -7.32 -2.66 -5.44
CA LEU A 283 -8.12 -3.32 -6.47
C LEU A 283 -9.60 -3.03 -6.21
N VAL A 284 -10.24 -2.37 -7.16
CA VAL A 284 -11.64 -1.93 -7.11
C VAL A 284 -12.37 -2.50 -8.32
N ARG A 285 -13.27 -3.45 -8.14
CA ARG A 285 -14.10 -3.95 -9.23
C ARG A 285 -15.37 -3.11 -9.36
N GLN A 286 -15.87 -2.97 -10.58
CA GLN A 286 -17.10 -2.23 -10.84
C GLN A 286 -18.26 -2.77 -10.01
N GLN A 287 -18.39 -4.08 -9.89
CA GLN A 287 -19.43 -4.72 -9.08
C GLN A 287 -19.42 -4.29 -7.60
N ASP A 288 -18.23 -4.01 -7.04
CA ASP A 288 -18.08 -3.66 -5.63
C ASP A 288 -18.54 -2.23 -5.33
N ILE A 289 -18.51 -1.35 -6.32
CA ILE A 289 -18.95 0.04 -6.20
C ILE A 289 -20.29 0.33 -6.89
N ALA A 290 -20.76 -0.52 -7.80
CA ALA A 290 -21.99 -0.29 -8.58
C ALA A 290 -23.25 -0.13 -7.71
N MET A 291 -23.34 -0.85 -6.60
CA MET A 291 -24.47 -0.80 -5.67
C MET A 291 -24.43 0.42 -4.74
N LEU A 292 -23.35 1.18 -4.72
CA LEU A 292 -23.19 2.36 -3.88
C LEU A 292 -23.78 3.60 -4.55
N SER A 293 -24.36 4.52 -3.78
CA SER A 293 -24.73 5.85 -4.28
C SER A 293 -23.47 6.62 -4.74
N MET A 294 -23.64 7.59 -5.64
CA MET A 294 -22.53 8.40 -6.14
C MET A 294 -21.75 9.07 -5.01
N SER A 295 -22.44 9.67 -4.04
CA SER A 295 -21.81 10.31 -2.88
C SER A 295 -20.98 9.31 -2.04
N THR A 296 -21.45 8.08 -1.93
CA THR A 296 -20.73 7.02 -1.21
C THR A 296 -19.49 6.58 -1.97
N ARG A 297 -19.56 6.42 -3.31
CA ARG A 297 -18.39 6.08 -4.14
C ARG A 297 -17.29 7.13 -3.99
N VAL A 298 -17.65 8.41 -4.11
CA VAL A 298 -16.74 9.53 -3.91
C VAL A 298 -16.11 9.48 -2.51
N SER A 299 -16.93 9.31 -1.45
CA SER A 299 -16.44 9.23 -0.08
C SER A 299 -15.47 8.07 0.15
N VAL A 300 -15.74 6.89 -0.45
CA VAL A 300 -14.85 5.72 -0.36
C VAL A 300 -13.51 6.02 -1.03
N LEU A 301 -13.51 6.51 -2.26
CA LEU A 301 -12.29 6.82 -3.00
C LEU A 301 -11.48 7.94 -2.32
N THR A 302 -12.14 8.98 -1.81
CA THR A 302 -11.47 10.04 -1.04
C THR A 302 -10.73 9.45 0.17
N ARG A 303 -11.38 8.59 0.95
CA ARG A 303 -10.73 7.94 2.11
C ARG A 303 -9.54 7.05 1.72
N LEU A 304 -9.61 6.39 0.56
CA LEU A 304 -8.48 5.59 0.06
C LEU A 304 -7.31 6.48 -0.33
N LEU A 305 -7.57 7.58 -1.02
CA LEU A 305 -6.57 8.61 -1.35
C LEU A 305 -5.94 9.21 -0.09
N ASP A 306 -6.75 9.56 0.92
CA ASP A 306 -6.27 10.13 2.20
C ASP A 306 -5.37 9.14 2.96
N ARG A 307 -5.59 7.85 2.78
CA ARG A 307 -4.72 6.79 3.33
C ARG A 307 -3.46 6.55 2.50
N GLY A 308 -3.35 7.21 1.34
CA GLY A 308 -2.17 7.20 0.50
C GLY A 308 -2.26 6.29 -0.71
N ALA A 309 -3.41 5.72 -1.02
CA ALA A 309 -3.59 4.98 -2.26
C ALA A 309 -3.28 5.90 -3.46
N SER A 310 -2.41 5.45 -4.33
CA SER A 310 -2.01 6.17 -5.54
C SER A 310 -2.06 5.30 -6.79
N VAL A 311 -2.44 4.03 -6.63
CA VAL A 311 -2.61 3.07 -7.73
C VAL A 311 -3.98 2.40 -7.59
N PHE A 312 -4.80 2.47 -8.63
CA PHE A 312 -6.12 1.83 -8.67
C PHE A 312 -6.16 0.80 -9.79
N ILE A 313 -6.44 -0.46 -9.45
CA ILE A 313 -6.60 -1.56 -10.39
C ILE A 313 -8.08 -1.83 -10.53
N THR A 314 -8.63 -1.77 -11.74
CA THR A 314 -10.08 -1.86 -11.94
C THR A 314 -10.47 -2.45 -13.29
N ASP A 315 -11.62 -3.10 -13.34
CA ASP A 315 -12.31 -3.55 -14.56
C ASP A 315 -13.18 -2.44 -15.20
N ALA A 316 -13.14 -1.22 -14.65
CA ALA A 316 -13.85 -0.05 -15.17
C ALA A 316 -12.95 1.21 -15.10
N PRO A 317 -11.83 1.27 -15.83
CA PRO A 317 -10.82 2.33 -15.69
C PRO A 317 -11.38 3.72 -15.98
N ARG A 318 -12.22 3.85 -17.00
CA ARG A 318 -12.89 5.13 -17.32
C ARG A 318 -13.73 5.63 -16.15
N HIS A 319 -14.58 4.77 -15.60
CA HIS A 319 -15.48 5.16 -14.52
C HIS A 319 -14.73 5.57 -13.23
N VAL A 320 -13.71 4.79 -12.85
CA VAL A 320 -12.85 5.13 -11.69
C VAL A 320 -12.10 6.44 -11.97
N GLY A 321 -11.60 6.64 -13.19
CA GLY A 321 -10.94 7.88 -13.61
C GLY A 321 -11.83 9.10 -13.47
N GLU A 322 -13.08 9.03 -13.95
CA GLU A 322 -14.06 10.12 -13.83
C GLU A 322 -14.39 10.46 -12.36
N LEU A 323 -14.49 9.44 -11.49
CA LEU A 323 -14.70 9.65 -10.06
C LEU A 323 -13.50 10.32 -9.39
N LEU A 324 -12.28 9.93 -9.76
CA LEU A 324 -11.05 10.54 -9.23
C LEU A 324 -10.91 12.00 -9.67
N ASP A 325 -11.28 12.33 -10.90
CA ASP A 325 -11.29 13.71 -11.38
C ASP A 325 -12.32 14.55 -10.63
N ALA A 326 -13.53 14.04 -10.44
CA ALA A 326 -14.55 14.73 -9.66
C ALA A 326 -14.11 15.02 -8.21
N ILE A 327 -13.33 14.12 -7.60
CA ILE A 327 -12.74 14.34 -6.27
C ILE A 327 -11.69 15.46 -6.30
N ARG A 328 -10.89 15.55 -7.38
CA ARG A 328 -9.86 16.58 -7.54
C ARG A 328 -10.43 17.96 -7.82
N GLU A 329 -11.52 18.02 -8.57
CA GLU A 329 -12.19 19.27 -8.96
C GLU A 329 -13.08 19.85 -7.85
N ASP A 330 -13.36 19.08 -6.80
CA ASP A 330 -14.13 19.56 -5.65
C ASP A 330 -13.33 20.67 -4.91
N PRO A 331 -13.85 21.93 -4.87
CA PRO A 331 -13.17 23.05 -4.22
C PRO A 331 -12.88 22.83 -2.73
N TRP A 332 -13.63 21.97 -2.06
CA TRP A 332 -13.45 21.61 -0.65
C TRP A 332 -12.36 20.53 -0.45
N ASN A 333 -12.01 19.80 -1.50
CA ASN A 333 -10.91 18.83 -1.51
C ASN A 333 -9.61 19.41 -2.09
N SER A 334 -9.65 20.57 -2.74
CA SER A 334 -8.51 21.31 -3.24
C SER A 334 -7.76 22.02 -2.11
N SER A 335 -7.38 21.30 -1.08
CA SER A 335 -6.36 21.77 -0.15
C SER A 335 -5.04 21.89 -0.93
N PRO A 336 -4.34 23.05 -0.93
CA PRO A 336 -3.12 23.29 -1.71
C PRO A 336 -1.90 22.46 -1.25
N ILE A 337 -2.11 21.32 -0.62
CA ILE A 337 -1.09 20.54 0.10
C ILE A 337 -0.80 19.19 -0.59
N ARG A 338 -1.31 18.97 -1.82
CA ARG A 338 -1.03 17.74 -2.59
C ARG A 338 0.02 17.90 -3.69
N THR A 339 0.79 18.97 -3.68
CA THR A 339 1.96 19.12 -4.57
C THR A 339 3.25 18.78 -3.85
#